data_d2741057aabc25a95a25cc9dbea049a9
#
_entry.id   d2741057aabc25a95a25cc9dbea049a9
#
_cell.length_a   1.000
_cell.length_b   1.000
_cell.length_c   1.000
_cell.angle_alpha   90.00
_cell.angle_beta   90.00
_cell.angle_gamma   90.00
#
_symmetry.space_group_name_H-M   'P 1'
#
loop_
_entity.id
_entity.type
_entity.pdbx_description
1 polymer ?
#
loop_
_entity_poly.entity_id
_entity_poly.type
_entity_poly.pdbx_seq_one_letter_code
_entity_poly.pdbx_strand_id
1 'polypeptide(L)'
;MKRFITTVLSLLVCWYVIDRVGALLMWQVNQHTHDMTSPKIRKIVGGVKDDVIIMGTSRCNSHYVSSIISDTIGFSVFNAGIDGSDNIFSQYIALCYLLKYHQPRLICLEVQNSFVEQETEKFATTSFFAPY
;
A
#
# COMPACT_ATOMS: atom_id res chain seq x y z
N MET A 1 10.51 47.34 5.35
CA MET A 1 10.87 46.02 5.88
C MET A 1 9.72 45.33 6.62
N LYS A 2 9.11 45.92 7.68
CA LYS A 2 8.03 45.27 8.47
C LYS A 2 6.85 44.77 7.60
N ARG A 3 6.34 45.61 6.68
CA ARG A 3 5.22 45.21 5.77
C ARG A 3 5.58 44.06 4.84
N PHE A 4 6.80 44.02 4.32
CA PHE A 4 7.27 42.90 3.50
C PHE A 4 7.31 41.59 4.28
N ILE A 5 7.85 41.62 5.49
CA ILE A 5 7.91 40.43 6.36
C ILE A 5 6.51 39.92 6.71
N THR A 6 5.58 40.81 7.05
CA THR A 6 4.19 40.41 7.32
C THR A 6 3.50 39.83 6.09
N THR A 7 3.73 40.36 4.89
CA THR A 7 3.16 39.80 3.66
C THR A 7 3.72 38.40 3.37
N VAL A 8 5.04 38.21 3.50
CA VAL A 8 5.65 36.90 3.30
C VAL A 8 5.13 35.89 4.31
N LEU A 9 5.03 36.29 5.58
CA LEU A 9 4.52 35.41 6.63
C LEU A 9 3.05 35.00 6.38
N SER A 10 2.20 35.97 5.96
CA SER A 10 0.80 35.67 5.64
C SER A 10 0.68 34.70 4.44
N LEU A 11 1.53 34.84 3.42
CA LEU A 11 1.55 33.89 2.28
C LEU A 11 1.96 32.49 2.71
N LEU A 12 2.95 32.37 3.58
CA LEU A 12 3.38 31.06 4.09
C LEU A 12 2.28 30.40 4.94
N VAL A 13 1.57 31.17 5.77
CA VAL A 13 0.44 30.66 6.55
C VAL A 13 -0.70 30.22 5.62
N CYS A 14 -1.06 31.02 4.63
CA CYS A 14 -2.08 30.64 3.65
C CYS A 14 -1.69 29.35 2.90
N TRP A 15 -0.45 29.25 2.44
CA TRP A 15 0.06 28.05 1.78
C TRP A 15 -0.05 26.83 2.68
N TYR A 16 0.37 26.93 3.94
CA TYR A 16 0.27 25.85 4.93
C TYR A 16 -1.19 25.41 5.15
N VAL A 17 -2.11 26.37 5.29
CA VAL A 17 -3.54 26.05 5.48
C VAL A 17 -4.11 25.33 4.26
N ILE A 18 -3.80 25.79 3.05
CA ILE A 18 -4.25 25.16 1.81
C ILE A 18 -3.72 23.72 1.71
N ASP A 19 -2.45 23.53 2.02
CA ASP A 19 -1.83 22.18 2.04
C ASP A 19 -2.55 21.25 3.03
N ARG A 20 -2.83 21.72 4.25
CA ARG A 20 -3.52 20.90 5.27
C ARG A 20 -4.96 20.57 4.89
N VAL A 21 -5.69 21.54 4.36
CA VAL A 21 -7.06 21.32 3.89
C VAL A 21 -7.05 20.34 2.70
N GLY A 22 -6.14 20.52 1.76
CA GLY A 22 -5.98 19.59 0.62
C GLY A 22 -5.66 18.16 1.09
N ALA A 23 -4.75 18.01 2.03
CA ALA A 23 -4.41 16.72 2.61
C ALA A 23 -5.62 16.04 3.30
N LEU A 24 -6.40 16.80 4.07
CA LEU A 24 -7.61 16.29 4.72
C LEU A 24 -8.69 15.87 3.70
N LEU A 25 -8.89 16.65 2.66
CA LEU A 25 -9.83 16.31 1.59
C LEU A 25 -9.40 15.04 0.85
N MET A 26 -8.12 14.94 0.49
CA MET A 26 -7.57 13.74 -0.14
C MET A 26 -7.68 12.51 0.75
N TRP A 27 -7.41 12.66 2.04
CA TRP A 27 -7.60 11.58 3.02
C TRP A 27 -9.06 11.13 3.08
N GLN A 28 -10.01 12.06 3.09
CA GLN A 28 -11.44 11.77 3.11
C GLN A 28 -11.90 11.08 1.82
N VAL A 29 -11.45 11.56 0.65
CA VAL A 29 -11.72 10.92 -0.65
C VAL A 29 -11.18 9.49 -0.66
N ASN A 30 -9.94 9.28 -0.23
CA ASN A 30 -9.32 7.96 -0.17
C ASN A 30 -10.06 6.98 0.76
N GLN A 31 -10.70 7.46 1.83
CA GLN A 31 -11.53 6.62 2.70
C GLN A 31 -12.82 6.13 2.02
N HIS A 32 -13.35 6.89 1.05
CA HIS A 32 -14.59 6.59 0.36
C HIS A 32 -14.38 5.97 -1.03
N THR A 33 -13.12 5.84 -1.47
CA THR A 33 -12.81 5.21 -2.76
C THR A 33 -13.11 3.71 -2.68
N HIS A 34 -14.00 3.25 -3.53
CA HIS A 34 -14.37 1.84 -3.68
C HIS A 34 -13.38 1.04 -4.54
N ASP A 35 -12.20 1.58 -4.82
CA ASP A 35 -11.15 0.83 -5.50
C ASP A 35 -10.76 -0.37 -4.63
N MET A 36 -10.82 -1.58 -5.21
CA MET A 36 -10.52 -2.84 -4.50
C MET A 36 -9.08 -2.86 -3.95
N THR A 37 -8.18 -2.12 -4.56
CA THR A 37 -6.77 -2.00 -4.14
C THR A 37 -6.62 -1.20 -2.86
N SER A 38 -7.33 -0.08 -2.72
CA SER A 38 -7.20 0.84 -1.57
C SER A 38 -7.56 0.21 -0.21
N PRO A 39 -8.68 -0.54 -0.06
CA PRO A 39 -9.01 -1.23 1.19
C PRO A 39 -7.97 -2.29 1.58
N LYS A 40 -7.41 -3.00 0.59
CA LYS A 40 -6.40 -4.03 0.81
C LYS A 40 -5.09 -3.42 1.30
N ILE A 41 -4.62 -2.33 0.67
CA ILE A 41 -3.42 -1.60 1.08
C ILE A 41 -3.58 -1.07 2.51
N ARG A 42 -4.73 -0.49 2.83
CA ARG A 42 -5.03 -0.04 4.21
C ARG A 42 -4.91 -1.19 5.22
N LYS A 43 -5.40 -2.38 4.85
CA LYS A 43 -5.29 -3.56 5.70
C LYS A 43 -3.85 -4.02 5.86
N ILE A 44 -3.06 -4.00 4.79
CA ILE A 44 -1.61 -4.33 4.83
C ILE A 44 -0.87 -3.37 5.77
N VAL A 45 -1.09 -2.07 5.61
CA VAL A 45 -0.41 -1.02 6.43
C VAL A 45 -0.91 -1.02 7.87
N GLY A 46 -2.20 -1.27 8.09
CA GLY A 46 -2.83 -1.32 9.41
C GLY A 46 -2.50 -2.57 10.23
N GLY A 47 -1.87 -3.55 9.63
CA GLY A 47 -1.48 -4.81 10.26
C GLY A 47 -2.45 -5.95 9.98
N VAL A 48 -1.92 -7.00 9.38
CA VAL A 48 -2.58 -8.28 9.10
C VAL A 48 -2.12 -9.27 10.17
N LYS A 49 -3.05 -10.07 10.69
CA LYS A 49 -2.78 -11.06 11.76
C LYS A 49 -3.03 -12.50 11.32
N ASP A 50 -3.19 -12.71 10.03
CA ASP A 50 -3.44 -14.02 9.46
C ASP A 50 -2.18 -14.91 9.55
N ASP A 51 -2.36 -16.23 9.70
CA ASP A 51 -1.28 -17.21 9.82
C ASP A 51 -0.50 -17.37 8.52
N VAL A 52 -1.20 -17.30 7.38
CA VAL A 52 -0.62 -17.45 6.05
C VAL A 52 -0.88 -16.20 5.22
N ILE A 53 0.16 -15.69 4.61
CA ILE A 53 0.08 -14.52 3.71
C ILE A 53 0.52 -14.95 2.32
N ILE A 54 -0.31 -14.64 1.32
CA ILE A 54 0.02 -14.86 -0.08
C ILE A 54 0.26 -13.49 -0.73
N MET A 55 1.44 -13.28 -1.27
CA MET A 55 1.88 -12.04 -1.90
C MET A 55 2.08 -12.24 -3.40
N GLY A 56 1.90 -11.18 -4.16
CA GLY A 56 2.09 -11.21 -5.60
C GLY A 56 1.39 -10.06 -6.30
N THR A 57 1.22 -10.19 -7.59
CA THR A 57 0.63 -9.20 -8.47
C THR A 57 -0.87 -9.42 -8.69
N SER A 58 -1.40 -8.96 -9.83
CA SER A 58 -2.79 -9.16 -10.25
C SER A 58 -3.19 -10.64 -10.34
N ARG A 59 -2.28 -11.52 -10.72
CA ARG A 59 -2.55 -12.96 -10.73
C ARG A 59 -2.79 -13.48 -9.31
N CYS A 60 -1.95 -13.07 -8.37
CA CYS A 60 -2.17 -13.39 -6.96
C CYS A 60 -3.52 -12.86 -6.48
N ASN A 61 -3.81 -11.60 -6.78
CA ASN A 61 -5.06 -10.95 -6.38
C ASN A 61 -6.31 -11.69 -6.90
N SER A 62 -6.27 -12.17 -8.14
CA SER A 62 -7.44 -12.73 -8.85
C SER A 62 -7.59 -14.24 -8.72
N HIS A 63 -6.50 -14.99 -8.54
CA HIS A 63 -6.55 -16.46 -8.64
C HIS A 63 -6.51 -17.18 -7.28
N TYR A 64 -6.03 -16.52 -6.22
CA TYR A 64 -5.97 -17.16 -4.90
C TYR A 64 -7.13 -16.69 -4.01
N VAL A 65 -8.12 -17.56 -3.82
CA VAL A 65 -9.29 -17.29 -2.97
C VAL A 65 -8.96 -17.68 -1.54
N SER A 66 -8.70 -16.70 -0.68
CA SER A 66 -8.26 -16.90 0.72
C SER A 66 -9.19 -17.80 1.51
N SER A 67 -10.51 -17.67 1.35
CA SER A 67 -11.48 -18.49 2.09
C SER A 67 -11.36 -19.98 1.75
N ILE A 68 -11.25 -20.32 0.46
CA ILE A 68 -11.13 -21.72 0.03
C ILE A 68 -9.82 -22.32 0.57
N ILE A 69 -8.73 -21.58 0.49
CA ILE A 69 -7.43 -22.03 0.99
C ILE A 69 -7.49 -22.19 2.51
N SER A 70 -8.04 -21.21 3.23
CA SER A 70 -8.20 -21.24 4.68
C SER A 70 -9.01 -22.47 5.14
N ASP A 71 -10.14 -22.74 4.48
CA ASP A 71 -11.00 -23.90 4.78
C ASP A 71 -10.27 -25.24 4.54
N THR A 72 -9.36 -25.26 3.55
CA THR A 72 -8.61 -26.47 3.19
C THR A 72 -7.47 -26.77 4.17
N ILE A 73 -6.73 -25.72 4.58
CA ILE A 73 -5.52 -25.90 5.40
C ILE A 73 -5.75 -25.71 6.90
N GLY A 74 -6.91 -25.18 7.29
CA GLY A 74 -7.27 -24.93 8.70
C GLY A 74 -6.53 -23.76 9.36
N PHE A 75 -5.92 -22.87 8.58
CA PHE A 75 -5.25 -21.64 9.04
C PHE A 75 -5.88 -20.42 8.42
N SER A 76 -5.80 -19.27 9.10
CA SER A 76 -6.24 -18.01 8.52
C SER A 76 -5.32 -17.60 7.37
N VAL A 77 -5.91 -17.17 6.24
CA VAL A 77 -5.17 -16.82 5.02
C VAL A 77 -5.54 -15.42 4.56
N PHE A 78 -4.55 -14.58 4.35
CA PHE A 78 -4.71 -13.26 3.75
C PHE A 78 -4.05 -13.20 2.37
N ASN A 79 -4.82 -12.82 1.35
CA ASN A 79 -4.29 -12.54 0.02
C ASN A 79 -3.86 -11.07 -0.06
N ALA A 80 -2.55 -10.84 0.00
CA ALA A 80 -1.91 -9.53 -0.13
C ALA A 80 -1.53 -9.16 -1.58
N GLY A 81 -2.02 -9.89 -2.58
CA GLY A 81 -1.80 -9.56 -3.98
C GLY A 81 -2.36 -8.19 -4.36
N ILE A 82 -1.59 -7.40 -5.07
CA ILE A 82 -1.93 -6.02 -5.49
C ILE A 82 -1.79 -5.91 -7.01
N ASP A 83 -2.85 -5.41 -7.66
CA ASP A 83 -2.83 -5.19 -9.10
C ASP A 83 -1.80 -4.09 -9.46
N GLY A 84 -1.03 -4.32 -10.52
CA GLY A 84 0.00 -3.38 -10.97
C GLY A 84 1.27 -3.33 -10.10
N SER A 85 1.42 -4.19 -9.09
CA SER A 85 2.63 -4.26 -8.27
C SER A 85 3.66 -5.23 -8.86
N ASP A 86 4.04 -5.02 -10.13
CA ASP A 86 4.91 -5.93 -10.89
C ASP A 86 6.41 -5.82 -10.51
N ASN A 87 6.73 -4.94 -9.58
CA ASN A 87 8.10 -4.66 -9.16
C ASN A 87 8.38 -5.35 -7.81
N ILE A 88 9.52 -6.06 -7.75
CA ILE A 88 9.96 -6.73 -6.51
C ILE A 88 10.12 -5.77 -5.33
N PHE A 89 10.44 -4.51 -5.60
CA PHE A 89 10.58 -3.49 -4.56
C PHE A 89 9.24 -3.15 -3.90
N SER A 90 8.14 -3.10 -4.66
CA SER A 90 6.79 -2.93 -4.10
C SER A 90 6.39 -4.11 -3.22
N GLN A 91 6.75 -5.33 -3.62
CA GLN A 91 6.52 -6.54 -2.82
C GLN A 91 7.34 -6.50 -1.53
N TYR A 92 8.59 -6.03 -1.60
CA TYR A 92 9.43 -5.85 -0.42
C TYR A 92 8.84 -4.83 0.57
N ILE A 93 8.36 -3.68 0.08
CA ILE A 93 7.70 -2.68 0.93
C ILE A 93 6.45 -3.28 1.59
N ALA A 94 5.60 -3.96 0.82
CA ALA A 94 4.41 -4.63 1.36
C ALA A 94 4.78 -5.63 2.45
N LEU A 95 5.83 -6.43 2.23
CA LEU A 95 6.37 -7.38 3.21
C LEU A 95 6.82 -6.68 4.50
N CYS A 96 7.53 -5.56 4.40
CA CYS A 96 7.95 -4.78 5.57
C CYS A 96 6.75 -4.32 6.42
N TYR A 97 5.66 -3.86 5.79
CA TYR A 97 4.44 -3.49 6.50
C TYR A 97 3.74 -4.69 7.14
N LEU A 98 3.64 -5.81 6.43
CA LEU A 98 3.03 -7.03 6.92
C LEU A 98 3.74 -7.57 8.16
N LEU A 99 5.08 -7.56 8.14
CA LEU A 99 5.91 -8.06 9.25
C LEU A 99 6.05 -7.08 10.42
N LYS A 100 5.63 -5.83 10.26
CA LYS A 100 5.79 -4.79 11.29
C LYS A 100 5.06 -5.12 12.58
N TYR A 101 3.89 -5.72 12.50
CA TYR A 101 2.99 -5.95 13.64
C TYR A 101 2.75 -7.42 13.98
N HIS A 102 3.04 -8.32 13.05
CA HIS A 102 2.77 -9.74 13.20
C HIS A 102 3.78 -10.57 12.40
N GLN A 103 4.13 -11.74 12.92
CA GLN A 103 4.93 -12.72 12.20
C GLN A 103 4.02 -13.89 11.77
N PRO A 104 3.66 -13.99 10.49
CA PRO A 104 2.87 -15.10 9.99
C PRO A 104 3.69 -16.40 10.02
N ARG A 105 3.00 -17.55 10.04
CA ARG A 105 3.64 -18.86 9.97
C ARG A 105 4.25 -19.14 8.61
N LEU A 106 3.61 -18.62 7.55
CA LEU A 106 4.03 -18.86 6.19
C LEU A 106 3.76 -17.61 5.33
N ILE A 107 4.73 -17.28 4.49
CA ILE A 107 4.59 -16.29 3.43
C ILE A 107 4.85 -16.98 2.10
N CYS A 108 3.87 -16.92 1.20
CA CYS A 108 3.96 -17.40 -0.16
C CYS A 108 4.10 -16.22 -1.10
N LEU A 109 5.19 -16.14 -1.86
CA LEU A 109 5.39 -15.12 -2.89
C LEU A 109 5.17 -15.75 -4.27
N GLU A 110 4.17 -15.25 -5.00
CA GLU A 110 4.00 -15.58 -6.41
C GLU A 110 5.03 -14.82 -7.23
N VAL A 111 5.98 -15.53 -7.80
CA VAL A 111 7.07 -14.94 -8.60
C VAL A 111 6.66 -14.86 -10.07
N GLN A 112 6.85 -13.70 -10.67
CA GLN A 112 6.67 -13.47 -12.11
C GLN A 112 8.00 -13.15 -12.79
N ASN A 113 8.06 -13.35 -14.12
CA ASN A 113 9.24 -12.99 -14.91
C ASN A 113 9.58 -11.50 -14.80
N SER A 114 8.57 -10.62 -14.68
CA SER A 114 8.75 -9.18 -14.49
C SER A 114 9.54 -8.80 -13.23
N PHE A 115 9.60 -9.69 -12.23
CA PHE A 115 10.42 -9.45 -11.03
C PHE A 115 11.92 -9.63 -11.31
N VAL A 116 12.28 -10.38 -12.35
CA VAL A 116 13.65 -10.69 -12.72
C VAL A 116 14.16 -9.73 -13.80
N GLU A 117 13.27 -9.23 -14.66
CA GLU A 117 13.59 -8.20 -15.63
C GLU A 117 13.69 -6.85 -14.93
N GLN A 118 14.89 -6.51 -14.47
CA GLN A 118 15.22 -5.20 -13.94
C GLN A 118 15.17 -4.14 -15.05
N GLU A 119 14.00 -3.68 -15.37
CA GLU A 119 13.89 -2.36 -16.00
C GLU A 119 14.05 -1.30 -14.90
N THR A 120 15.16 -0.59 -14.97
CA THR A 120 15.59 0.47 -14.05
C THR A 120 14.64 1.68 -13.96
N GLU A 121 13.51 1.67 -14.66
CA GLU A 121 12.60 2.83 -14.78
C GLU A 121 11.28 2.70 -14.00
N LYS A 122 10.97 1.60 -13.35
CA LYS A 122 9.65 1.42 -12.70
C LYS A 122 9.63 1.72 -11.19
N PHE A 123 10.16 2.86 -10.79
CA PHE A 123 9.91 3.38 -9.43
C PHE A 123 8.45 3.84 -9.21
N ALA A 124 7.64 3.87 -10.27
CA ALA A 124 6.27 4.38 -10.21
C ALA A 124 5.32 3.57 -9.30
N THR A 125 5.59 2.28 -9.11
CA THR A 125 4.74 1.38 -8.29
C THR A 125 4.89 1.55 -6.79
N THR A 126 5.90 2.28 -6.31
CA THR A 126 6.02 2.64 -4.89
C THR A 126 4.98 3.65 -4.44
N SER A 127 4.32 4.32 -5.39
CA SER A 127 3.26 5.29 -5.11
C SER A 127 2.07 4.72 -4.33
N PHE A 128 1.83 3.41 -4.38
CA PHE A 128 0.78 2.75 -3.58
C PHE A 128 0.96 2.95 -2.07
N PHE A 129 2.20 3.09 -1.61
CA PHE A 129 2.53 3.22 -0.19
C PHE A 129 2.98 4.64 0.19
N ALA A 130 3.04 5.57 -0.77
CA ALA A 130 3.52 6.94 -0.54
C ALA A 130 2.76 7.75 0.51
N PRO A 131 1.45 7.54 0.74
CA PRO A 131 0.70 8.27 1.78
C PRO A 131 0.93 7.77 3.21
N TYR A 132 1.74 6.73 3.42
CA TYR A 132 1.96 6.07 4.71
C TYR A 132 3.47 6.12 5.11
#